data_d4b0962dd5f9a54ad1042b3b5b46003d
#
_entry.id   d4b0962dd5f9a54ad1042b3b5b46003d
#
_cell.length_a   1.000
_cell.length_b   1.000
_cell.length_c   1.000
_cell.angle_alpha   90.00
_cell.angle_beta   90.00
_cell.angle_gamma   90.00
#
_symmetry.space_group_name_H-M   'P 1'
#
loop_
_entity.id
_entity.type
_entity.pdbx_description
1 polymer ?
#
loop_
_entity_poly.entity_id
_entity_poly.type
_entity_poly.pdbx_seq_one_letter_code
_entity_poly.pdbx_strand_id
1 'polypeptide(L)'
;DENGTQKYKAFLIACANASQYGNNAYIAPQASMSDGLMDVIIMEPFTVFDAPQISIDMFNKTLDKNSKIKTFKAKKLHIRRTTEGVIHYDGDPIITGKDVDVHIESKGIRMIVNPNAESEPQPNALLNAFSDFFNNMNVIREDLDKQRRKIYVINKLLLRRLNRL
;
A
#
# COMPACT_ATOMS: atom_id res chain seq x y z
N ASP A 1 -5.50 19.63 -8.52
CA ASP A 1 -5.22 20.79 -7.71
C ASP A 1 -5.39 22.06 -8.55
N GLU A 2 -6.21 23.00 -8.09
CA GLU A 2 -6.42 24.31 -8.72
C GLU A 2 -5.10 25.11 -8.82
N ASN A 3 -4.05 24.67 -8.13
CA ASN A 3 -2.75 25.32 -8.00
C ASN A 3 -1.70 24.85 -9.01
N GLY A 4 -2.06 24.04 -9.99
CA GLY A 4 -1.16 23.63 -11.08
C GLY A 4 -0.46 22.27 -10.88
N THR A 5 0.47 21.97 -11.80
CA THR A 5 1.17 20.68 -11.83
C THR A 5 2.38 20.69 -10.91
N GLN A 6 2.50 19.66 -10.07
CA GLN A 6 3.68 19.44 -9.23
C GLN A 6 4.36 18.13 -9.61
N LYS A 7 5.69 18.09 -9.50
CA LYS A 7 6.49 16.89 -9.76
C LYS A 7 7.04 16.33 -8.46
N TYR A 8 6.86 15.04 -8.29
CA TYR A 8 7.36 14.32 -7.14
C TYR A 8 8.22 13.12 -7.59
N LYS A 9 9.22 12.83 -6.80
CA LYS A 9 9.90 11.52 -6.86
C LYS A 9 9.19 10.65 -5.83
N ALA A 10 8.33 9.75 -6.28
CA ALA A 10 7.52 8.92 -5.40
C ALA A 10 7.93 7.45 -5.48
N PHE A 11 7.98 6.78 -4.33
CA PHE A 11 8.00 5.33 -4.22
C PHE A 11 6.58 4.77 -4.39
N LEU A 12 5.61 5.42 -3.73
CA LEU A 12 4.20 5.06 -3.76
C LEU A 12 3.34 6.33 -3.78
N ILE A 13 2.24 6.29 -4.52
CA ILE A 13 1.13 7.26 -4.40
C ILE A 13 -0.11 6.46 -4.05
N ALA A 14 -0.76 6.80 -2.94
CA ALA A 14 -2.03 6.25 -2.55
C ALA A 14 -3.12 7.32 -2.55
N CYS A 15 -4.29 6.98 -3.08
CA CYS A 15 -5.50 7.79 -3.05
C CYS A 15 -6.49 7.07 -2.14
N ALA A 16 -6.69 7.58 -0.95
CA ALA A 16 -7.45 6.92 0.10
C ALA A 16 -8.75 7.65 0.41
N ASN A 17 -9.83 6.89 0.56
CA ASN A 17 -11.11 7.35 1.09
C ASN A 17 -11.36 6.82 2.52
N ALA A 18 -10.53 5.87 2.97
CA ALA A 18 -10.55 5.30 4.32
C ALA A 18 -9.15 5.35 4.92
N SER A 19 -9.07 5.37 6.25
CA SER A 19 -7.80 5.57 6.95
C SER A 19 -6.84 4.37 6.88
N GLN A 20 -7.38 3.16 6.74
CA GLN A 20 -6.61 1.92 6.78
C GLN A 20 -6.29 1.38 5.40
N TYR A 21 -5.06 0.90 5.24
CA TYR A 21 -4.65 0.09 4.11
C TYR A 21 -5.05 -1.39 4.29
N GLY A 22 -5.19 -1.82 5.54
CA GLY A 22 -5.55 -3.16 6.00
C GLY A 22 -4.85 -3.48 7.32
N ASN A 23 -5.37 -4.43 8.10
CA ASN A 23 -4.77 -4.95 9.33
C ASN A 23 -4.19 -3.88 10.28
N ASN A 24 -4.96 -2.83 10.56
CA ASN A 24 -4.55 -1.70 11.39
C ASN A 24 -3.32 -0.91 10.87
N ALA A 25 -2.93 -1.08 9.61
CA ALA A 25 -1.94 -0.24 8.96
C ALA A 25 -2.62 1.02 8.40
N TYR A 26 -2.37 2.17 9.00
CA TYR A 26 -3.03 3.44 8.67
C TYR A 26 -2.20 4.22 7.66
N ILE A 27 -2.54 4.09 6.37
CA ILE A 27 -1.88 4.84 5.29
C ILE A 27 -2.32 6.30 5.26
N ALA A 28 -3.58 6.57 5.59
CA ALA A 28 -4.19 7.89 5.59
C ALA A 28 -4.92 8.13 6.93
N PRO A 29 -4.21 8.38 8.03
CA PRO A 29 -4.82 8.47 9.36
C PRO A 29 -5.95 9.50 9.47
N GLN A 30 -5.92 10.54 8.63
CA GLN A 30 -6.89 11.65 8.63
C GLN A 30 -8.01 11.49 7.59
N ALA A 31 -8.06 10.35 6.87
CA ALA A 31 -9.07 10.14 5.84
C ALA A 31 -10.46 9.96 6.45
N SER A 32 -11.45 10.54 5.77
CA SER A 32 -12.86 10.46 6.15
C SER A 32 -13.70 10.01 4.96
N MET A 33 -14.48 8.96 5.13
CA MET A 33 -15.39 8.44 4.10
C MET A 33 -16.59 9.34 3.83
N SER A 34 -16.78 10.40 4.61
CA SER A 34 -17.99 11.25 4.55
C SER A 34 -17.71 12.71 4.14
N ASP A 35 -16.45 13.13 4.01
CA ASP A 35 -16.09 14.52 3.70
C ASP A 35 -16.12 14.84 2.19
N GLY A 36 -16.28 13.81 1.33
CA GLY A 36 -16.29 13.97 -0.12
C GLY A 36 -14.95 14.34 -0.73
N LEU A 37 -13.87 14.03 -0.03
CA LEU A 37 -12.49 14.24 -0.45
C LEU A 37 -11.73 12.91 -0.40
N MET A 38 -10.73 12.76 -1.25
CA MET A 38 -9.73 11.71 -1.10
C MET A 38 -8.48 12.29 -0.45
N ASP A 39 -7.89 11.53 0.44
CA ASP A 39 -6.57 11.80 0.98
C ASP A 39 -5.52 11.22 0.02
N VAL A 40 -4.66 12.08 -0.49
CA VAL A 40 -3.56 11.70 -1.37
C VAL A 40 -2.29 11.62 -0.55
N ILE A 41 -1.68 10.45 -0.53
CA ILE A 41 -0.45 10.18 0.21
C ILE A 41 0.66 9.90 -0.80
N ILE A 42 1.71 10.70 -0.77
CA ILE A 42 2.91 10.51 -1.56
C ILE A 42 4.02 10.09 -0.63
N MET A 43 4.46 8.85 -0.79
CA MET A 43 5.64 8.31 -0.10
C MET A 43 6.86 8.53 -0.97
N GLU A 44 7.80 9.34 -0.51
CA GLU A 44 9.08 9.55 -1.18
C GLU A 44 9.97 8.30 -1.08
N PRO A 45 10.95 8.13 -1.96
CA PRO A 45 11.93 7.06 -1.82
C PRO A 45 12.61 7.09 -0.46
N PHE A 46 12.72 5.94 0.15
CA PHE A 46 13.30 5.75 1.47
C PHE A 46 14.34 4.63 1.47
N THR A 47 15.18 4.59 2.48
CA THR A 47 16.19 3.56 2.66
C THR A 47 15.69 2.44 3.58
N VAL A 48 16.45 1.33 3.64
CA VAL A 48 16.15 0.23 4.59
C VAL A 48 16.16 0.71 6.04
N PHE A 49 16.91 1.78 6.34
CA PHE A 49 16.97 2.35 7.69
C PHE A 49 15.75 3.20 8.05
N ASP A 50 15.07 3.76 7.06
CA ASP A 50 13.83 4.53 7.24
C ASP A 50 12.61 3.60 7.42
N ALA A 51 12.67 2.37 6.86
CA ALA A 51 11.53 1.45 6.79
C ALA A 51 10.94 1.09 8.17
N PRO A 52 11.71 0.81 9.23
CA PRO A 52 11.15 0.55 10.55
C PRO A 52 10.33 1.72 11.09
N GLN A 53 10.82 2.95 10.94
CA GLN A 53 10.09 4.13 11.41
C GLN A 53 8.80 4.34 10.63
N ILE A 54 8.82 4.21 9.31
CA ILE A 54 7.62 4.29 8.46
C ILE A 54 6.57 3.24 8.90
N SER A 55 7.02 2.01 9.20
CA SER A 55 6.13 0.96 9.69
C SER A 55 5.50 1.31 11.03
N ILE A 56 6.30 1.78 11.98
CA ILE A 56 5.82 2.23 13.30
C ILE A 56 4.79 3.36 13.13
N ASP A 57 5.07 4.32 12.27
CA ASP A 57 4.18 5.47 12.01
C ASP A 57 2.84 5.03 11.40
N MET A 58 2.86 4.01 10.51
CA MET A 58 1.63 3.42 9.97
C MET A 58 0.74 2.82 11.06
N PHE A 59 1.31 2.07 12.00
CA PHE A 59 0.53 1.44 13.07
C PHE A 59 0.10 2.43 14.16
N ASN A 60 0.89 3.47 14.40
CA ASN A 60 0.60 4.50 15.39
C ASN A 60 -0.33 5.62 14.87
N LYS A 61 -0.80 5.54 13.62
CA LYS A 61 -1.61 6.60 12.99
C LYS A 61 -0.88 7.94 12.88
N THR A 62 0.44 7.91 12.72
CA THR A 62 1.30 9.10 12.65
C THR A 62 2.06 9.20 11.33
N LEU A 63 1.66 8.40 10.32
CA LEU A 63 2.35 8.35 9.04
C LEU A 63 2.39 9.71 8.34
N ASP A 64 1.33 10.50 8.47
CA ASP A 64 1.21 11.86 7.94
C ASP A 64 2.24 12.85 8.53
N LYS A 65 2.87 12.51 9.65
CA LYS A 65 3.91 13.31 10.31
C LYS A 65 5.34 12.89 9.90
N ASN A 66 5.47 11.79 9.17
CA ASN A 66 6.78 11.30 8.74
C ASN A 66 7.35 12.19 7.63
N SER A 67 8.64 12.53 7.72
CA SER A 67 9.33 13.42 6.78
C SER A 67 9.38 12.91 5.34
N LYS A 68 9.23 11.59 5.13
CA LYS A 68 9.18 10.96 3.80
C LYS A 68 7.79 10.95 3.19
N ILE A 69 6.79 11.46 3.91
CA ILE A 69 5.39 11.42 3.51
C ILE A 69 4.90 12.83 3.24
N LYS A 70 4.21 13.00 2.13
CA LYS A 70 3.45 14.22 1.81
C LYS A 70 1.99 13.86 1.65
N THR A 71 1.13 14.68 2.24
CA THR A 71 -0.30 14.45 2.22
C THR A 71 -1.03 15.71 1.80
N PHE A 72 -2.11 15.55 1.04
CA PHE A 72 -3.06 16.61 0.74
C PHE A 72 -4.42 15.98 0.39
N LYS A 73 -5.47 16.80 0.40
CA LYS A 73 -6.82 16.36 0.02
C LYS A 73 -7.19 16.88 -1.37
N ALA A 74 -7.89 16.05 -2.15
CA ALA A 74 -8.35 16.40 -3.48
C ALA A 74 -9.69 15.75 -3.82
N LYS A 75 -10.48 16.37 -4.72
CA LYS A 75 -11.66 15.75 -5.32
C LYS A 75 -11.33 15.02 -6.62
N LYS A 76 -10.37 15.55 -7.34
CA LYS A 76 -9.87 14.99 -8.61
C LYS A 76 -8.36 15.13 -8.64
N LEU A 77 -7.70 14.14 -9.19
CA LEU A 77 -6.26 14.09 -9.34
C LEU A 77 -5.93 13.46 -10.69
N HIS A 78 -5.06 14.12 -11.45
CA HIS A 78 -4.45 13.55 -12.65
C HIS A 78 -2.99 13.20 -12.33
N ILE A 79 -2.64 11.93 -12.46
CA ILE A 79 -1.29 11.43 -12.21
C ILE A 79 -0.66 11.05 -13.54
N ARG A 80 0.46 11.71 -13.89
CA ARG A 80 1.26 11.34 -15.06
C ARG A 80 2.55 10.67 -14.61
N ARG A 81 2.77 9.44 -15.07
CA ARG A 81 3.96 8.63 -14.80
C ARG A 81 4.91 8.64 -16.00
N THR A 82 6.18 8.35 -15.77
CA THR A 82 7.19 8.23 -16.83
C THR A 82 7.00 6.95 -17.66
N THR A 83 6.50 5.88 -17.02
CA THR A 83 6.26 4.57 -17.62
C THR A 83 4.87 4.07 -17.27
N GLU A 84 4.32 3.21 -18.11
CA GLU A 84 3.18 2.38 -17.72
C GLU A 84 3.55 1.43 -16.58
N GLY A 85 2.58 0.91 -15.87
CA GLY A 85 2.82 0.02 -14.75
C GLY A 85 1.55 -0.40 -14.03
N VAL A 86 1.74 -1.15 -12.96
CA VAL A 86 0.65 -1.67 -12.13
C VAL A 86 0.15 -0.57 -11.20
N ILE A 87 -1.17 -0.51 -11.04
CA ILE A 87 -1.84 0.12 -9.89
C ILE A 87 -2.65 -0.96 -9.17
N HIS A 88 -2.99 -0.70 -7.92
CA HIS A 88 -3.88 -1.55 -7.14
C HIS A 88 -5.12 -0.76 -6.73
N TYR A 89 -6.28 -1.38 -6.82
CA TYR A 89 -7.52 -0.87 -6.23
C TYR A 89 -8.10 -1.98 -5.35
N ASP A 90 -8.29 -1.67 -4.09
CA ASP A 90 -8.79 -2.59 -3.05
C ASP A 90 -8.08 -3.96 -3.01
N GLY A 91 -6.77 -3.97 -3.33
CA GLY A 91 -5.95 -5.18 -3.35
C GLY A 91 -5.79 -5.82 -4.73
N ASP A 92 -6.64 -5.50 -5.70
CA ASP A 92 -6.58 -6.07 -7.05
C ASP A 92 -5.61 -5.29 -7.95
N PRO A 93 -4.60 -5.95 -8.55
CA PRO A 93 -3.66 -5.32 -9.46
C PRO A 93 -4.23 -5.16 -10.87
N ILE A 94 -4.01 -4.00 -11.47
CA ILE A 94 -4.33 -3.73 -12.88
C ILE A 94 -3.17 -2.98 -13.55
N ILE A 95 -2.88 -3.32 -14.80
CA ILE A 95 -1.91 -2.59 -15.61
C ILE A 95 -2.60 -1.36 -16.23
N THR A 96 -2.02 -0.19 -16.03
CA THR A 96 -2.52 1.06 -16.60
C THR A 96 -1.42 1.80 -17.36
N GLY A 97 -1.84 2.70 -18.25
CA GLY A 97 -0.96 3.59 -19.00
C GLY A 97 -0.22 4.61 -18.10
N LYS A 98 0.39 5.59 -18.75
CA LYS A 98 1.16 6.63 -18.06
C LYS A 98 0.28 7.63 -17.34
N ASP A 99 -0.94 7.85 -17.83
CA ASP A 99 -1.89 8.82 -17.31
C ASP A 99 -2.98 8.08 -16.54
N VAL A 100 -3.23 8.48 -15.30
CA VAL A 100 -4.22 7.91 -14.40
C VAL A 100 -5.04 9.05 -13.81
N ASP A 101 -6.34 9.02 -14.06
CA ASP A 101 -7.31 9.94 -13.50
C ASP A 101 -8.02 9.31 -12.31
N VAL A 102 -8.00 9.98 -11.19
CA VAL A 102 -8.67 9.55 -9.96
C VAL A 102 -9.61 10.66 -9.50
N HIS A 103 -10.84 10.29 -9.18
CA HIS A 103 -11.82 11.21 -8.62
C HIS A 103 -12.68 10.52 -7.58
N ILE A 104 -13.25 11.30 -6.67
CA ILE A 104 -14.17 10.80 -5.67
C ILE A 104 -15.61 11.08 -6.07
N GLU A 105 -16.45 10.05 -5.97
CA GLU A 105 -17.90 10.18 -6.13
C GLU A 105 -18.53 10.37 -4.75
N SER A 106 -19.00 11.60 -4.51
CA SER A 106 -19.67 11.92 -3.24
C SER A 106 -21.00 11.22 -3.13
N LYS A 107 -21.28 10.63 -1.95
CA LYS A 107 -22.55 9.95 -1.64
C LYS A 107 -22.87 8.75 -2.56
N GLY A 108 -21.86 8.11 -3.12
CA GLY A 108 -22.01 6.96 -4.01
C GLY A 108 -22.59 5.72 -3.32
N ILE A 109 -22.36 5.59 -2.01
CA ILE A 109 -22.84 4.45 -1.21
C ILE A 109 -23.59 4.95 0.03
N ARG A 110 -24.72 4.32 0.33
CA ARG A 110 -25.46 4.51 1.59
C ARG A 110 -25.19 3.33 2.49
N MET A 111 -24.69 3.59 3.70
CA MET A 111 -24.41 2.56 4.69
C MET A 111 -25.19 2.85 5.98
N ILE A 112 -25.66 1.79 6.61
CA ILE A 112 -26.20 1.87 7.97
C ILE A 112 -25.00 1.78 8.92
N VAL A 113 -24.79 2.82 9.70
CA VAL A 113 -23.73 2.88 10.69
C VAL A 113 -24.31 3.01 12.10
N ASN A 114 -23.64 2.41 13.08
CA ASN A 114 -23.96 2.69 14.47
C ASN A 114 -23.31 4.03 14.87
N PRO A 115 -24.09 5.08 15.15
CA PRO A 115 -23.54 6.39 15.50
C PRO A 115 -22.76 6.39 16.84
N ASN A 116 -22.99 5.36 17.67
CA ASN A 116 -22.34 5.19 18.97
C ASN A 116 -21.22 4.12 18.92
N ALA A 117 -20.85 3.65 17.75
CA ALA A 117 -19.72 2.74 17.63
C ALA A 117 -18.42 3.48 17.94
N GLU A 118 -17.96 3.35 19.16
CA GLU A 118 -16.59 3.70 19.50
C GLU A 118 -15.66 2.67 18.85
N SER A 119 -14.61 3.16 18.18
CA SER A 119 -13.53 2.29 17.74
C SER A 119 -12.79 1.83 19.01
N GLU A 120 -13.08 0.62 19.46
CA GLU A 120 -12.32 0.05 20.59
C GLU A 120 -10.83 0.09 20.26
N PRO A 121 -10.01 0.72 21.11
CA PRO A 121 -8.57 0.62 20.96
C PRO A 121 -8.21 -0.85 21.14
N GLN A 122 -7.72 -1.49 20.10
CA GLN A 122 -7.25 -2.87 20.18
C GLN A 122 -6.01 -2.90 21.09
N PRO A 123 -6.08 -3.47 22.29
CA PRO A 123 -4.92 -3.61 23.12
C PRO A 123 -3.90 -4.48 22.38
N ASN A 124 -2.67 -3.99 22.23
CA ASN A 124 -1.58 -4.65 21.51
C ASN A 124 -1.70 -4.67 19.96
N ALA A 125 -2.40 -3.73 19.34
CA ALA A 125 -2.48 -3.62 17.88
C ALA A 125 -1.09 -3.64 17.21
N LEU A 126 -0.10 -3.00 17.81
CA LEU A 126 1.28 -2.99 17.34
C LEU A 126 1.92 -4.39 17.42
N LEU A 127 1.75 -5.10 18.52
CA LEU A 127 2.27 -6.46 18.70
C LEU A 127 1.60 -7.46 17.76
N ASN A 128 0.28 -7.34 17.58
CA ASN A 128 -0.46 -8.17 16.64
C ASN A 128 -0.01 -7.90 15.20
N ALA A 129 0.17 -6.63 14.83
CA ALA A 129 0.64 -6.24 13.50
C ALA A 129 2.08 -6.73 13.24
N PHE A 130 2.97 -6.65 14.22
CA PHE A 130 4.31 -7.24 14.11
C PHE A 130 4.24 -8.77 13.99
N SER A 131 3.41 -9.43 14.78
CA SER A 131 3.19 -10.87 14.70
C SER A 131 2.70 -11.29 13.32
N ASP A 132 1.69 -10.59 12.78
CA ASP A 132 1.14 -10.85 11.45
C ASP A 132 2.15 -10.57 10.35
N PHE A 133 2.94 -9.50 10.48
CA PHE A 133 4.04 -9.20 9.56
C PHE A 133 5.08 -10.32 9.53
N PHE A 134 5.54 -10.78 10.69
CA PHE A 134 6.51 -11.87 10.77
C PHE A 134 5.93 -13.20 10.27
N ASN A 135 4.65 -13.49 10.55
CA ASN A 135 3.97 -14.68 10.05
C ASN A 135 3.87 -14.64 8.51
N ASN A 136 3.49 -13.50 7.94
CA ASN A 136 3.44 -13.32 6.49
C ASN A 136 4.84 -13.42 5.85
N MET A 137 5.86 -12.86 6.48
CA MET A 137 7.26 -13.01 6.03
C MET A 137 7.71 -14.46 6.02
N ASN A 138 7.32 -15.26 7.02
CA ASN A 138 7.62 -16.68 7.07
C ASN A 138 6.92 -17.46 5.94
N VAL A 139 5.65 -17.13 5.65
CA VAL A 139 4.92 -17.72 4.52
C VAL A 139 5.61 -17.42 3.19
N ILE A 140 6.00 -16.16 2.97
CA ILE A 140 6.73 -15.76 1.76
C ILE A 140 8.08 -16.48 1.66
N ARG A 141 8.81 -16.62 2.76
CA ARG A 141 10.08 -17.33 2.82
C ARG A 141 9.90 -18.81 2.46
N GLU A 142 8.89 -19.46 3.00
CA GLU A 142 8.57 -20.87 2.68
C GLU A 142 8.21 -21.06 1.21
N ASP A 143 7.45 -20.11 0.62
CA ASP A 143 7.10 -20.18 -0.80
C ASP A 143 8.32 -19.97 -1.70
N LEU A 144 9.19 -19.03 -1.37
CA LEU A 144 10.46 -18.82 -2.06
C LEU A 144 11.36 -20.06 -1.98
N ASP A 145 11.42 -20.72 -0.83
CA ASP A 145 12.20 -21.95 -0.66
C ASP A 145 11.59 -23.12 -1.47
N LYS A 146 10.27 -23.21 -1.57
CA LYS A 146 9.60 -24.17 -2.46
C LYS A 146 9.92 -23.90 -3.93
N GLN A 147 9.90 -22.64 -4.36
CA GLN A 147 10.25 -22.28 -5.73
C GLN A 147 11.73 -22.57 -6.04
N ARG A 148 12.65 -22.23 -5.13
CA ARG A 148 14.07 -22.57 -5.26
C ARG A 148 14.29 -24.08 -5.42
N ARG A 149 13.62 -24.92 -4.62
CA ARG A 149 13.69 -26.38 -4.74
C ARG A 149 13.19 -26.88 -6.10
N LYS A 150 12.09 -26.33 -6.62
CA LYS A 150 11.57 -26.66 -7.95
C LYS A 150 12.58 -26.32 -9.05
N ILE A 151 13.17 -25.12 -9.03
CA ILE A 151 14.18 -24.69 -9.99
C ILE A 151 15.42 -25.58 -9.91
N TYR A 152 15.89 -25.94 -8.71
CA TYR A 152 17.01 -26.83 -8.51
C TYR A 152 16.76 -28.22 -9.14
N VAL A 153 15.58 -28.80 -8.92
CA VAL A 153 15.20 -30.09 -9.51
C VAL A 153 15.15 -30.02 -11.03
N ILE A 154 14.57 -28.98 -11.59
CA ILE A 154 14.51 -28.79 -13.05
C ILE A 154 15.91 -28.67 -13.64
N ASN A 155 16.78 -27.85 -13.06
CA ASN A 155 18.16 -27.69 -13.51
C ASN A 155 18.95 -29.01 -13.45
N LYS A 156 18.76 -29.79 -12.38
CA LYS A 156 19.38 -31.12 -12.24
C LYS A 156 18.91 -32.11 -13.31
N LEU A 157 17.64 -32.05 -13.68
CA LEU A 157 17.07 -32.90 -14.75
C LEU A 157 17.59 -32.47 -16.13
N LEU A 158 17.70 -31.19 -16.39
CA LEU A 158 18.26 -30.61 -17.62
C LEU A 158 19.74 -31.02 -17.79
N LEU A 159 20.55 -30.87 -16.75
CA LEU A 159 21.96 -31.30 -16.77
C LEU A 159 22.12 -32.80 -17.02
N ARG A 160 21.25 -33.65 -16.44
CA ARG A 160 21.27 -35.08 -16.71
C ARG A 160 20.90 -35.46 -18.16
N ARG A 161 20.04 -34.63 -18.81
CA ARG A 161 19.71 -34.82 -20.24
C ARG A 161 20.87 -34.42 -21.14
N LEU A 162 21.53 -33.30 -20.83
CA LEU A 162 22.68 -32.79 -21.60
C LEU A 162 23.89 -33.74 -21.52
N ASN A 163 24.10 -34.40 -20.39
CA ASN A 163 25.22 -35.35 -20.22
C ASN A 163 24.93 -36.76 -20.82
N ARG A 164 23.77 -36.99 -21.46
CA ARG A 164 23.41 -38.21 -22.16
C ARG A 164 23.42 -38.10 -23.71
N LEU A 165 23.71 -36.89 -24.18
CA LEU A 165 23.98 -36.56 -25.59
C LEU A 165 25.49 -36.55 -25.82
#